data_3b4ad0bec04bf03c5187eb7c20d8f091
#
_entry.id   3b4ad0bec04bf03c5187eb7c20d8f091
#
_cell.length_a   1.000
_cell.length_b   1.000
_cell.length_c   1.000
_cell.angle_alpha   90.00
_cell.angle_beta   90.00
_cell.angle_gamma   90.00
#
_symmetry.space_group_name_H-M   'P 1'
#
loop_
_entity.id
_entity.type
_entity.pdbx_description
1 polymer ?
#
loop_
_entity_poly.entity_id
_entity_poly.type
_entity_poly.pdbx_seq_one_letter_code
_entity_poly.pdbx_strand_id
1 'polypeptide(L)'
;PDFILGNMGQNGFYKPDMKFFLNDFDNNGRAEAIFTYNINNKDFPIHDRDELIKQLPNLKKKLLYYKDYSNLSINDIFTKDQLSSSINKQIKETRSLILLSNGSLSYSKYPLPAEVQYSSVHAIKIKDLNNDGFKDLILGGNQFLVKPQYGAFDASKGWILYGSEI
;
A
#
# COMPACT_ATOMS: atom_id res chain seq x y z
N PRO A 1 8.03 -23.72 -8.09
CA PRO A 1 6.72 -23.62 -7.46
C PRO A 1 6.03 -22.34 -7.88
N ASP A 2 4.70 -22.37 -7.96
CA ASP A 2 3.84 -21.22 -8.18
C ASP A 2 3.44 -20.61 -6.84
N PHE A 3 3.07 -19.33 -6.85
CA PHE A 3 2.63 -18.65 -5.64
C PHE A 3 1.33 -17.89 -5.90
N ILE A 4 0.52 -17.81 -4.85
CA ILE A 4 -0.65 -16.94 -4.80
C ILE A 4 -0.40 -15.93 -3.70
N LEU A 5 -0.43 -14.67 -4.08
CA LEU A 5 -0.13 -13.54 -3.19
C LEU A 5 -1.41 -12.74 -2.91
N GLY A 6 -1.84 -12.73 -1.66
CA GLY A 6 -2.82 -11.77 -1.18
C GLY A 6 -2.17 -10.40 -0.97
N ASN A 7 -2.89 -9.35 -1.31
CA ASN A 7 -2.43 -7.97 -1.16
C ASN A 7 -3.60 -7.03 -0.80
N MET A 8 -3.35 -5.74 -0.75
CA MET A 8 -4.31 -4.71 -0.32
C MET A 8 -5.47 -4.47 -1.30
N GLY A 9 -5.35 -4.96 -2.54
CA GLY A 9 -6.32 -4.68 -3.60
C GLY A 9 -6.17 -3.28 -4.21
N GLN A 10 -7.15 -2.88 -5.01
CA GLN A 10 -7.11 -1.62 -5.76
C GLN A 10 -8.09 -0.55 -5.24
N ASN A 11 -9.03 -0.94 -4.39
CA ASN A 11 -10.04 -0.03 -3.82
C ASN A 11 -9.64 0.55 -2.45
N GLY A 12 -8.43 0.24 -1.98
CA GLY A 12 -7.89 0.76 -0.73
C GLY A 12 -7.25 2.15 -0.88
N PHE A 13 -6.78 2.67 0.25
CA PHE A 13 -6.07 3.94 0.33
C PHE A 13 -4.70 3.91 -0.36
N TYR A 14 -3.97 2.81 -0.20
CA TYR A 14 -2.63 2.67 -0.79
C TYR A 14 -2.70 2.46 -2.29
N LYS A 15 -1.91 3.26 -3.01
CA LYS A 15 -1.85 3.22 -4.49
C LYS A 15 -0.41 2.97 -4.95
N PRO A 16 -0.22 2.37 -6.14
CA PRO A 16 1.08 2.38 -6.78
C PRO A 16 1.64 3.82 -6.86
N ASP A 17 2.97 3.93 -6.83
CA ASP A 17 3.73 5.18 -6.82
C ASP A 17 3.72 5.99 -5.52
N MET A 18 2.95 5.59 -4.52
CA MET A 18 3.14 6.11 -3.16
C MET A 18 4.52 5.74 -2.64
N LYS A 19 5.17 6.70 -1.98
CA LYS A 19 6.49 6.51 -1.37
C LYS A 19 6.39 6.56 0.15
N PHE A 20 7.35 5.91 0.77
CA PHE A 20 7.53 5.84 2.21
C PHE A 20 8.95 6.29 2.52
N PHE A 21 9.08 7.28 3.40
CA PHE A 21 10.35 7.77 3.90
C PHE A 21 10.40 7.53 5.41
N LEU A 22 11.47 6.89 5.88
CA LEU A 22 11.70 6.64 7.30
C LEU A 22 13.05 7.22 7.68
N ASN A 23 13.03 8.17 8.59
CA ASN A 23 14.23 8.82 9.13
C ASN A 23 13.92 9.48 10.47
N ASP A 24 14.94 9.77 11.25
CA ASP A 24 14.86 10.70 12.38
C ASP A 24 14.97 12.14 11.81
N PHE A 25 13.82 12.71 11.44
CA PHE A 25 13.76 14.00 10.76
C PHE A 25 14.02 15.20 11.67
N ASP A 26 13.89 15.05 12.98
CA ASP A 26 14.12 16.13 13.94
C ASP A 26 15.33 15.89 14.89
N ASN A 27 16.07 14.80 14.67
CA ASN A 27 17.24 14.38 15.43
C ASN A 27 16.94 14.15 16.93
N ASN A 28 15.76 13.60 17.22
CA ASN A 28 15.36 13.29 18.58
C ASN A 28 15.65 11.84 19.02
N GLY A 29 16.26 11.02 18.13
CA GLY A 29 16.58 9.61 18.34
C GLY A 29 15.45 8.67 18.02
N ARG A 30 14.34 9.14 17.42
CA ARG A 30 13.19 8.33 16.97
C ARG A 30 12.97 8.58 15.49
N ALA A 31 12.65 7.52 14.76
CA ALA A 31 12.38 7.64 13.34
C ALA A 31 10.90 7.90 13.10
N GLU A 32 10.61 8.89 12.26
CA GLU A 32 9.27 9.19 11.76
C GLU A 32 9.05 8.55 10.39
N ALA A 33 7.81 8.13 10.17
CA ALA A 33 7.36 7.52 8.93
C ALA A 33 6.51 8.51 8.13
N ILE A 34 7.01 8.97 6.99
CA ILE A 34 6.32 9.90 6.11
C ILE A 34 5.92 9.18 4.83
N PHE A 35 4.61 9.05 4.62
CA PHE A 35 4.06 8.57 3.35
C PHE A 35 3.73 9.75 2.45
N THR A 36 3.94 9.55 1.15
CA THR A 36 3.65 10.55 0.13
C THR A 36 2.88 9.94 -1.03
N TYR A 37 2.14 10.79 -1.74
CA TYR A 37 1.56 10.51 -3.04
C TYR A 37 2.13 11.44 -4.09
N ASN A 38 2.14 11.03 -5.36
CA ASN A 38 2.72 11.81 -6.43
C ASN A 38 1.62 12.55 -7.22
N ILE A 39 1.82 13.84 -7.42
CA ILE A 39 1.04 14.67 -8.36
C ILE A 39 2.02 15.46 -9.20
N ASN A 40 1.94 15.34 -10.54
CA ASN A 40 2.75 16.09 -11.47
C ASN A 40 4.26 16.05 -11.15
N ASN A 41 4.78 14.87 -10.87
CA ASN A 41 6.17 14.61 -10.50
C ASN A 41 6.64 15.28 -9.18
N LYS A 42 5.71 15.67 -8.33
CA LYS A 42 5.99 16.14 -6.97
C LYS A 42 5.36 15.21 -5.95
N ASP A 43 6.10 14.89 -4.90
CA ASP A 43 5.63 14.03 -3.82
C ASP A 43 5.07 14.90 -2.69
N PHE A 44 3.80 14.69 -2.32
CA PHE A 44 3.10 15.41 -1.26
C PHE A 44 2.84 14.47 -0.08
N PRO A 45 3.03 14.91 1.18
CA PRO A 45 2.67 14.09 2.33
C PRO A 45 1.18 13.73 2.33
N ILE A 46 0.87 12.49 2.73
CA ILE A 46 -0.52 12.07 2.95
C ILE A 46 -1.05 12.40 4.34
N HIS A 47 -0.14 12.75 5.24
CA HIS A 47 -0.49 13.25 6.57
C HIS A 47 -1.14 14.62 6.43
N ASP A 48 -2.16 14.89 7.21
CA ASP A 48 -2.60 16.27 7.36
C ASP A 48 -1.57 17.07 8.17
N ARG A 49 -1.74 18.40 8.16
CA ARG A 49 -0.80 19.31 8.84
C ARG A 49 -0.64 18.97 10.31
N ASP A 50 -1.73 18.68 11.00
CA ASP A 50 -1.70 18.48 12.47
C ASP A 50 -1.11 17.10 12.80
N GLU A 51 -1.36 16.09 11.98
CA GLU A 51 -0.70 14.79 12.10
C GLU A 51 0.82 14.91 11.92
N LEU A 52 1.27 15.69 10.93
CA LEU A 52 2.69 15.90 10.68
C LEU A 52 3.36 16.69 11.82
N ILE A 53 2.71 17.74 12.31
CA ILE A 53 3.22 18.52 13.47
C ILE A 53 3.21 17.69 14.76
N LYS A 54 2.27 16.76 14.91
CA LYS A 54 2.25 15.85 16.06
C LYS A 54 3.43 14.90 16.06
N GLN A 55 3.84 14.42 14.88
CA GLN A 55 5.06 13.61 14.72
C GLN A 55 6.34 14.46 14.85
N LEU A 56 6.34 15.65 14.27
CA LEU A 56 7.49 16.56 14.13
C LEU A 56 7.15 17.95 14.66
N PRO A 57 7.17 18.15 16.00
CA PRO A 57 6.78 19.43 16.63
C PRO A 57 7.60 20.63 16.17
N ASN A 58 8.85 20.42 15.74
CA ASN A 58 9.72 21.46 15.21
C ASN A 58 9.18 22.13 13.94
N LEU A 59 8.32 21.43 13.18
CA LEU A 59 7.67 21.96 11.97
C LEU A 59 6.57 22.97 12.28
N LYS A 60 6.08 23.07 13.51
CA LYS A 60 4.97 23.98 13.90
C LYS A 60 5.24 25.42 13.50
N LYS A 61 6.47 25.90 13.65
CA LYS A 61 6.85 27.26 13.26
C LYS A 61 6.89 27.48 11.75
N LYS A 62 7.20 26.43 10.98
CA LYS A 62 7.25 26.47 9.51
C LYS A 62 5.88 26.32 8.88
N LEU A 63 5.00 25.51 9.50
CA LEU A 63 3.68 25.14 8.99
C LEU A 63 2.58 25.86 9.80
N LEU A 64 2.51 27.20 9.72
CA LEU A 64 1.57 27.97 10.52
C LEU A 64 0.12 27.79 10.08
N TYR A 65 -0.16 27.82 8.79
CA TYR A 65 -1.50 27.78 8.25
C TYR A 65 -1.70 26.57 7.32
N TYR A 66 -2.93 26.04 7.31
CA TYR A 66 -3.32 24.92 6.43
C TYR A 66 -3.15 25.26 4.95
N LYS A 67 -3.51 26.50 4.55
CA LYS A 67 -3.38 26.97 3.17
C LYS A 67 -1.94 26.91 2.65
N ASP A 68 -0.98 27.15 3.53
CA ASP A 68 0.44 27.12 3.16
C ASP A 68 0.91 25.64 3.03
N TYR A 69 0.49 24.81 3.98
CA TYR A 69 0.81 23.37 3.98
C TYR A 69 0.27 22.64 2.74
N SER A 70 -0.96 22.95 2.30
CA SER A 70 -1.63 22.25 1.20
C SER A 70 -0.85 22.26 -0.12
N ASN A 71 0.07 23.21 -0.31
CA ASN A 71 0.86 23.35 -1.53
C ASN A 71 2.32 22.88 -1.37
N LEU A 72 2.72 22.40 -0.19
CA LEU A 72 4.09 21.99 0.07
C LEU A 72 4.32 20.53 -0.27
N SER A 73 5.28 20.32 -1.17
CA SER A 73 5.83 18.99 -1.43
C SER A 73 6.76 18.56 -0.31
N ILE A 74 7.14 17.28 -0.29
CA ILE A 74 8.10 16.77 0.69
C ILE A 74 9.45 17.50 0.62
N ASN A 75 9.86 17.94 -0.57
CA ASN A 75 11.10 18.70 -0.77
C ASN A 75 11.03 20.14 -0.23
N ASP A 76 9.81 20.69 -0.05
CA ASP A 76 9.62 22.00 0.57
C ASP A 76 9.62 21.91 2.11
N ILE A 77 9.28 20.74 2.65
CA ILE A 77 9.19 20.48 4.09
C ILE A 77 10.53 20.04 4.67
N PHE A 78 11.21 19.12 4.01
CA PHE A 78 12.45 18.50 4.45
C PHE A 78 13.64 18.89 3.56
N THR A 79 14.84 18.86 4.12
CA THR A 79 16.07 19.12 3.37
C THR A 79 16.44 17.93 2.47
N LYS A 80 17.28 18.18 1.47
CA LYS A 80 17.80 17.12 0.61
C LYS A 80 18.57 16.06 1.40
N ASP A 81 19.33 16.47 2.41
CA ASP A 81 20.12 15.56 3.24
C ASP A 81 19.22 14.65 4.08
N GLN A 82 18.16 15.20 4.68
CA GLN A 82 17.16 14.40 5.40
C GLN A 82 16.48 13.36 4.50
N LEU A 83 16.13 13.74 3.28
CA LEU A 83 15.48 12.84 2.33
C LEU A 83 16.44 11.79 1.76
N SER A 84 17.70 12.17 1.47
CA SER A 84 18.71 11.25 0.94
C SER A 84 19.20 10.22 1.96
N SER A 85 19.23 10.60 3.24
CA SER A 85 19.58 9.70 4.35
C SER A 85 18.42 8.81 4.81
N SER A 86 17.19 9.08 4.36
CA SER A 86 16.03 8.29 4.74
C SER A 86 16.01 6.92 4.05
N ILE A 87 15.43 5.92 4.72
CA ILE A 87 15.03 4.69 4.05
C ILE A 87 13.84 5.04 3.16
N ASN A 88 14.05 4.96 1.84
CA ASN A 88 13.02 5.25 0.85
C ASN A 88 12.52 3.96 0.21
N LYS A 89 11.20 3.75 0.25
CA LYS A 89 10.52 2.63 -0.42
C LYS A 89 9.34 3.17 -1.23
N GLN A 90 9.00 2.46 -2.29
CA GLN A 90 7.87 2.78 -3.16
C GLN A 90 6.93 1.60 -3.26
N ILE A 91 5.63 1.86 -3.21
CA ILE A 91 4.61 0.85 -3.50
C ILE A 91 4.59 0.62 -5.01
N LYS A 92 4.89 -0.60 -5.43
CA LYS A 92 4.91 -0.98 -6.85
C LYS A 92 3.67 -1.76 -7.26
N GLU A 93 3.09 -2.51 -6.32
CA GLU A 93 1.97 -3.40 -6.62
C GLU A 93 1.05 -3.53 -5.40
N THR A 94 -0.25 -3.35 -5.62
CA THR A 94 -1.28 -3.52 -4.59
C THR A 94 -2.26 -4.65 -4.91
N ARG A 95 -2.23 -5.16 -6.14
CA ARG A 95 -3.13 -6.23 -6.57
C ARG A 95 -2.74 -7.56 -5.95
N SER A 96 -3.74 -8.38 -5.65
CA SER A 96 -3.56 -9.79 -5.37
C SER A 96 -3.25 -10.53 -6.68
N LEU A 97 -2.24 -11.40 -6.67
CA LEU A 97 -1.63 -11.97 -7.89
C LEU A 97 -1.45 -13.48 -7.77
N ILE A 98 -1.43 -14.13 -8.94
CA ILE A 98 -0.80 -15.43 -9.15
C ILE A 98 0.58 -15.19 -9.77
N LEU A 99 1.58 -15.85 -9.25
CA LEU A 99 2.93 -15.90 -9.80
C LEU A 99 3.20 -17.31 -10.32
N LEU A 100 3.24 -17.46 -11.64
CA LEU A 100 3.60 -18.72 -12.27
C LEU A 100 5.11 -18.78 -12.53
N SER A 101 5.73 -19.86 -12.09
CA SER A 101 7.16 -20.08 -12.27
C SER A 101 7.49 -20.35 -13.74
N ASN A 102 8.43 -19.58 -14.28
CA ASN A 102 9.01 -19.81 -15.61
C ASN A 102 10.30 -20.67 -15.54
N GLY A 103 10.61 -21.24 -14.36
CA GLY A 103 11.93 -21.81 -14.09
C GLY A 103 12.95 -20.73 -13.74
N SER A 104 14.15 -21.14 -13.32
CA SER A 104 15.29 -20.25 -13.06
C SER A 104 15.00 -19.01 -12.19
N LEU A 105 14.12 -19.14 -11.17
CA LEU A 105 13.72 -18.06 -10.25
C LEU A 105 13.02 -16.87 -10.93
N SER A 106 12.47 -17.06 -12.11
CA SER A 106 11.63 -16.05 -12.79
C SER A 106 10.14 -16.41 -12.70
N TYR A 107 9.29 -15.37 -12.71
CA TYR A 107 7.84 -15.54 -12.55
C TYR A 107 7.06 -14.63 -13.49
N SER A 108 6.03 -15.17 -14.09
CA SER A 108 5.00 -14.39 -14.79
C SER A 108 3.91 -13.99 -13.78
N LYS A 109 3.46 -12.73 -13.86
CA LYS A 109 2.47 -12.14 -12.93
C LYS A 109 1.09 -12.11 -13.57
N TYR A 110 0.12 -12.69 -12.91
CA TYR A 110 -1.27 -12.70 -13.34
C TYR A 110 -2.15 -12.11 -12.21
N PRO A 111 -2.70 -10.90 -12.41
CA PRO A 111 -3.64 -10.35 -11.44
C PRO A 111 -4.86 -11.23 -11.28
N LEU A 112 -5.32 -11.41 -10.05
CA LEU A 112 -6.62 -12.01 -9.80
C LEU A 112 -7.73 -11.12 -10.36
N PRO A 113 -8.96 -11.65 -10.60
CA PRO A 113 -10.09 -10.87 -11.13
C PRO A 113 -10.33 -9.55 -10.41
N ALA A 114 -10.92 -8.58 -11.11
CA ALA A 114 -11.11 -7.22 -10.60
C ALA A 114 -11.93 -7.20 -9.30
N GLU A 115 -12.89 -8.09 -9.18
CA GLU A 115 -13.76 -8.22 -8.01
C GLU A 115 -12.97 -8.58 -6.74
N VAL A 116 -11.94 -9.43 -6.89
CA VAL A 116 -11.04 -9.79 -5.79
C VAL A 116 -10.22 -8.57 -5.32
N GLN A 117 -9.97 -7.61 -6.23
CA GLN A 117 -9.21 -6.41 -5.93
C GLN A 117 -10.01 -5.32 -5.18
N TYR A 118 -11.31 -5.53 -4.94
CA TYR A 118 -12.15 -4.56 -4.23
C TYR A 118 -11.86 -4.49 -2.72
N SER A 119 -11.17 -5.48 -2.17
CA SER A 119 -10.72 -5.48 -0.78
C SER A 119 -9.39 -6.21 -0.63
N SER A 120 -8.80 -6.13 0.55
CA SER A 120 -7.58 -6.85 0.88
C SER A 120 -7.82 -8.35 0.92
N VAL A 121 -6.85 -9.14 0.47
CA VAL A 121 -6.87 -10.60 0.60
C VAL A 121 -5.87 -11.00 1.69
N HIS A 122 -6.40 -11.49 2.82
CA HIS A 122 -5.61 -11.93 3.98
C HIS A 122 -5.59 -13.43 4.17
N ALA A 123 -6.62 -14.12 3.67
CA ALA A 123 -6.75 -15.56 3.77
C ALA A 123 -6.84 -16.18 2.38
N ILE A 124 -6.05 -17.23 2.16
CA ILE A 124 -6.00 -17.98 0.91
C ILE A 124 -6.02 -19.48 1.26
N LYS A 125 -6.97 -20.22 0.67
CA LYS A 125 -7.01 -21.68 0.70
C LYS A 125 -7.07 -22.21 -0.71
N ILE A 126 -6.27 -23.22 -0.99
CA ILE A 126 -6.23 -23.93 -2.26
C ILE A 126 -6.80 -25.32 -2.05
N LYS A 127 -7.85 -25.69 -2.77
CA LYS A 127 -8.47 -26.99 -2.71
C LYS A 127 -9.29 -27.24 -4.00
N ASP A 128 -9.36 -28.47 -4.44
CA ASP A 128 -10.34 -28.92 -5.42
C ASP A 128 -11.69 -29.08 -4.69
N LEU A 129 -12.64 -28.18 -4.96
CA LEU A 129 -13.93 -28.12 -4.26
C LEU A 129 -15.03 -28.93 -4.98
N ASN A 130 -14.95 -29.00 -6.30
CA ASN A 130 -15.95 -29.63 -7.16
C ASN A 130 -15.51 -31.03 -7.64
N ASN A 131 -14.30 -31.47 -7.28
CA ASN A 131 -13.70 -32.74 -7.66
C ASN A 131 -13.50 -32.90 -9.18
N ASP A 132 -13.17 -31.81 -9.88
CA ASP A 132 -12.85 -31.82 -11.31
C ASP A 132 -11.36 -32.07 -11.60
N GLY A 133 -10.53 -32.18 -10.56
CA GLY A 133 -9.09 -32.39 -10.65
C GLY A 133 -8.28 -31.12 -10.69
N PHE A 134 -8.89 -29.95 -10.88
CA PHE A 134 -8.22 -28.65 -10.82
C PHE A 134 -8.27 -28.05 -9.42
N LYS A 135 -7.31 -27.19 -9.12
CA LYS A 135 -7.27 -26.51 -7.83
C LYS A 135 -8.05 -25.21 -7.89
N ASP A 136 -8.97 -25.06 -6.95
CA ASP A 136 -9.77 -23.86 -6.74
C ASP A 136 -9.12 -22.97 -5.66
N LEU A 137 -9.45 -21.69 -5.71
CA LEU A 137 -9.02 -20.70 -4.72
C LEU A 137 -10.22 -20.24 -3.88
N ILE A 138 -10.08 -20.33 -2.56
CA ILE A 138 -10.95 -19.65 -1.61
C ILE A 138 -10.19 -18.48 -1.05
N LEU A 139 -10.72 -17.27 -1.22
CA LEU A 139 -10.07 -16.02 -0.85
C LEU A 139 -10.97 -15.22 0.08
N GLY A 140 -10.38 -14.54 1.04
CA GLY A 140 -11.11 -13.67 1.95
C GLY A 140 -10.20 -12.63 2.58
N GLY A 141 -10.81 -11.53 2.96
CA GLY A 141 -10.14 -10.49 3.71
C GLY A 141 -10.82 -9.13 3.57
N ASN A 142 -10.77 -8.39 4.66
CA ASN A 142 -11.23 -7.01 4.76
C ASN A 142 -10.30 -6.27 5.72
N GLN A 143 -10.29 -4.95 5.68
CA GLN A 143 -9.47 -4.14 6.55
C GLN A 143 -10.33 -3.11 7.29
N PHE A 144 -10.45 -3.30 8.61
CA PHE A 144 -11.24 -2.45 9.48
C PHE A 144 -10.39 -1.48 10.31
N LEU A 145 -9.13 -1.85 10.58
CA LEU A 145 -8.19 -1.04 11.37
C LEU A 145 -7.48 -0.02 10.46
N VAL A 146 -8.23 0.95 10.00
CA VAL A 146 -7.77 2.09 9.21
C VAL A 146 -8.06 3.40 9.93
N LYS A 147 -7.50 4.51 9.48
CA LYS A 147 -7.83 5.83 10.03
C LYS A 147 -9.33 6.10 9.87
N PRO A 148 -10.01 6.66 10.90
CA PRO A 148 -11.47 6.86 10.88
C PRO A 148 -11.98 7.62 9.66
N GLN A 149 -11.21 8.56 9.12
CA GLN A 149 -11.57 9.34 7.94
C GLN A 149 -11.66 8.52 6.65
N TYR A 150 -11.10 7.30 6.62
CA TYR A 150 -11.15 6.39 5.46
C TYR A 150 -12.26 5.34 5.57
N GLY A 151 -12.98 5.28 6.70
CA GLY A 151 -14.01 4.28 6.96
C GLY A 151 -13.45 2.87 7.13
N ALA A 152 -14.09 1.90 6.49
CA ALA A 152 -13.64 0.50 6.47
C ALA A 152 -13.49 0.03 5.02
N PHE A 153 -12.52 -0.86 4.78
CA PHE A 153 -12.36 -1.53 3.49
C PHE A 153 -12.90 -2.95 3.62
N ASP A 154 -14.23 -3.08 3.49
CA ASP A 154 -15.02 -4.28 3.79
C ASP A 154 -15.84 -4.79 2.58
N ALA A 155 -15.40 -4.48 1.38
CA ALA A 155 -16.10 -4.84 0.15
C ALA A 155 -16.06 -6.34 -0.19
N SER A 156 -15.22 -7.15 0.49
CA SER A 156 -15.14 -8.58 0.25
C SER A 156 -16.16 -9.34 1.08
N LYS A 157 -16.93 -10.19 0.41
CA LYS A 157 -17.79 -11.22 1.04
C LYS A 157 -17.15 -12.62 0.97
N GLY A 158 -15.88 -12.70 0.57
CA GLY A 158 -15.19 -13.91 0.21
C GLY A 158 -15.39 -14.28 -1.27
N TRP A 159 -14.43 -14.96 -1.84
CA TRP A 159 -14.41 -15.35 -3.25
C TRP A 159 -14.04 -16.81 -3.39
N ILE A 160 -14.73 -17.50 -4.31
CA ILE A 160 -14.33 -18.82 -4.80
C ILE A 160 -14.04 -18.66 -6.28
N LEU A 161 -12.83 -18.97 -6.69
CA LEU A 161 -12.41 -19.00 -8.08
C LEU A 161 -12.14 -20.45 -8.45
N TYR A 162 -12.90 -20.97 -9.39
CA TYR A 162 -12.74 -22.33 -9.86
C TYR A 162 -11.57 -22.41 -10.84
N GLY A 163 -10.73 -23.42 -10.63
CA GLY A 163 -9.69 -23.79 -11.58
C GLY A 163 -10.30 -24.46 -12.82
N SER A 164 -9.59 -24.37 -13.94
CA SER A 164 -9.93 -25.03 -15.17
C SER A 164 -8.70 -25.32 -16.00
N GLU A 165 -8.84 -26.18 -16.99
CA GLU A 165 -7.84 -26.35 -18.05
C GLU A 165 -7.66 -25.02 -18.82
N ILE A 166 -6.41 -24.66 -19.13
CA ILE A 166 -6.04 -23.46 -19.89
C ILE A 166 -6.00 -23.79 -21.39
#